data_00c443b84a790c93a7c3ddd86462a163
#
_entry.id   00c443b84a790c93a7c3ddd86462a163
#
_cell.length_a   1.000
_cell.length_b   1.000
_cell.length_c   1.000
_cell.angle_alpha   90.00
_cell.angle_beta   90.00
_cell.angle_gamma   90.00
#
_symmetry.space_group_name_H-M   'P 1'
#
loop_
_entity.id
_entity.type
_entity.pdbx_description
1 polymer ?
#
loop_
_entity_poly.entity_id
_entity_poly.type
_entity_poly.pdbx_seq_one_letter_code
_entity_poly.pdbx_strand_id
1 'polypeptide(L)'
;MKFSVLALDYDGTIAQEGVLDPEVRTAIAEVRRQGITVIIASGRTLSDLQRVAGDLGFVDAVVAENGAVLSFANGHSRLLGPPPPEFFLAELKRRRIAFSTGQCIVEADASFAQPILAVIRELELPLVLLFNRSRLMVLSQSISKATGLRAALSALRLSVHNAIAIGDAENDHDLLMTCELGVAVAWGSRALQAVAEEVLQGAGPSAVAAYIRQAARKGRLPPDRLSRRSVTVGTTADGRAVSFPIRGYDVLITGGPQCGKSWGTGLLCEQLILQGYCVWVVDPEGDYSTLEALPGVVVIGGGESPPAPGDLEQALRHPDVSVVVDLSRVPFQQKREYLNSLLPMLASHRRSTGLPHAIVIDEAHYFLNEPNVLQLLDLDLGAYSLVTYRPSDLHADLCRAFDIIVTTRMSDPQSIEAILAMSRCSAGVELRALIEGLAINEAAILPGPVTGGKLLPFKLLPRLTQHVRHRVKYFDVSVGEGQGFVFTYKGNSVGERACSLRQFVCAVTSLPLEVLDGHAKRGDFSRWILEVFRDHPLSSRIRKVEEQDRLGHIRDLRYALATLVRERYDLPPSINVPG
;
A
#
# COMPACT_ATOMS: atom_id res chain seq x y z
N MET A 1 8.70 -8.02 -0.30
CA MET A 1 9.45 -6.76 0.04
C MET A 1 10.94 -7.05 0.18
N LYS A 2 11.80 -6.09 -0.22
CA LYS A 2 13.26 -6.22 -0.10
C LYS A 2 13.70 -6.15 1.37
N PHE A 3 14.71 -6.94 1.72
CA PHE A 3 15.45 -6.81 2.97
C PHE A 3 16.65 -5.87 2.75
N SER A 4 16.68 -4.73 3.43
CA SER A 4 17.76 -3.74 3.28
C SER A 4 18.28 -3.16 4.60
N VAL A 5 17.61 -3.46 5.73
CA VAL A 5 17.98 -2.96 7.06
C VAL A 5 17.98 -4.08 8.07
N LEU A 6 19.02 -4.15 8.88
CA LEU A 6 19.14 -5.05 10.03
C LEU A 6 19.31 -4.23 11.31
N ALA A 7 18.33 -4.31 12.21
CA ALA A 7 18.37 -3.69 13.53
C ALA A 7 18.64 -4.77 14.58
N LEU A 8 19.72 -4.65 15.32
CA LEU A 8 20.18 -5.66 16.27
C LEU A 8 20.21 -5.10 17.69
N ASP A 9 19.57 -5.75 18.60
CA ASP A 9 19.91 -5.58 20.02
C ASP A 9 21.32 -6.10 20.28
N TYR A 10 21.98 -5.60 21.33
CA TYR A 10 23.35 -5.94 21.65
C TYR A 10 23.44 -7.08 22.68
N ASP A 11 22.99 -6.83 23.92
CA ASP A 11 23.19 -7.72 25.05
C ASP A 11 22.20 -8.89 25.05
N GLY A 12 22.71 -10.13 25.05
CA GLY A 12 21.86 -11.32 24.98
C GLY A 12 21.42 -11.68 23.55
N THR A 13 21.65 -10.81 22.58
CA THR A 13 21.37 -11.03 21.17
C THR A 13 22.65 -11.29 20.37
N ILE A 14 23.53 -10.29 20.23
CA ILE A 14 24.81 -10.41 19.47
C ILE A 14 26.05 -10.47 20.36
N ALA A 15 25.89 -10.20 21.64
CA ALA A 15 26.95 -10.23 22.63
C ALA A 15 26.56 -11.15 23.80
N GLN A 16 27.55 -11.84 24.35
CA GLN A 16 27.40 -12.64 25.55
C GLN A 16 28.33 -12.06 26.64
N GLU A 17 27.79 -11.79 27.81
CA GLU A 17 28.50 -11.14 28.94
C GLU A 17 29.16 -9.80 28.52
N GLY A 18 28.53 -9.07 27.59
CA GLY A 18 29.01 -7.81 27.05
C GLY A 18 30.04 -7.94 25.92
N VAL A 19 30.54 -9.12 25.62
CA VAL A 19 31.54 -9.36 24.56
C VAL A 19 30.83 -9.68 23.25
N LEU A 20 31.11 -8.89 22.22
CA LEU A 20 30.59 -9.12 20.86
C LEU A 20 31.15 -10.41 20.27
N ASP A 21 30.27 -11.27 19.77
CA ASP A 21 30.67 -12.52 19.15
C ASP A 21 31.39 -12.28 17.81
N PRO A 22 32.58 -12.90 17.59
CA PRO A 22 33.36 -12.73 16.36
C PRO A 22 32.64 -13.21 15.10
N GLU A 23 31.81 -14.26 15.18
CA GLU A 23 31.05 -14.75 14.04
C GLU A 23 29.95 -13.76 13.65
N VAL A 24 29.29 -13.11 14.63
CA VAL A 24 28.32 -12.05 14.36
C VAL A 24 29.00 -10.84 13.70
N ARG A 25 30.16 -10.43 14.23
CA ARG A 25 30.94 -9.34 13.60
C ARG A 25 31.28 -9.65 12.15
N THR A 26 31.67 -10.88 11.86
CA THR A 26 31.96 -11.33 10.49
C THR A 26 30.69 -11.32 9.63
N ALA A 27 29.57 -11.85 10.14
CA ALA A 27 28.29 -11.85 9.43
C ALA A 27 27.81 -10.42 9.12
N ILE A 28 27.95 -9.49 10.06
CA ILE A 28 27.64 -8.06 9.85
C ILE A 28 28.50 -7.49 8.70
N ALA A 29 29.80 -7.75 8.68
CA ALA A 29 30.66 -7.28 7.61
C ALA A 29 30.29 -7.87 6.24
N GLU A 30 29.85 -9.13 6.20
CA GLU A 30 29.37 -9.80 4.98
C GLU A 30 28.10 -9.17 4.42
N VAL A 31 27.11 -8.90 5.28
CA VAL A 31 25.82 -8.35 4.82
C VAL A 31 25.92 -6.87 4.46
N ARG A 32 26.78 -6.10 5.14
CA ARG A 32 27.06 -4.70 4.77
C ARG A 32 27.69 -4.62 3.36
N ARG A 33 28.58 -5.56 3.00
CA ARG A 33 29.14 -5.63 1.62
C ARG A 33 28.08 -5.93 0.57
N GLN A 34 26.92 -6.49 0.96
CA GLN A 34 25.77 -6.71 0.09
C GLN A 34 24.81 -5.49 0.04
N GLY A 35 25.17 -4.38 0.70
CA GLY A 35 24.36 -3.16 0.76
C GLY A 35 23.24 -3.17 1.80
N ILE A 36 23.28 -4.10 2.76
CA ILE A 36 22.34 -4.10 3.89
C ILE A 36 22.90 -3.19 4.98
N THR A 37 22.12 -2.21 5.39
CA THR A 37 22.45 -1.29 6.49
C THR A 37 22.26 -1.98 7.83
N VAL A 38 23.25 -1.91 8.70
CA VAL A 38 23.19 -2.54 10.02
C VAL A 38 23.21 -1.48 11.13
N ILE A 39 22.23 -1.55 12.02
CA ILE A 39 22.05 -0.63 13.15
C ILE A 39 22.01 -1.44 14.44
N ILE A 40 22.84 -1.06 15.42
CA ILE A 40 22.73 -1.59 16.79
C ILE A 40 21.77 -0.70 17.59
N ALA A 41 20.84 -1.30 18.33
CA ALA A 41 19.93 -0.61 19.24
C ALA A 41 20.10 -1.19 20.66
N SER A 42 20.70 -0.43 21.58
CA SER A 42 21.07 -0.93 22.91
C SER A 42 20.63 0.02 24.03
N GLY A 43 20.40 -0.55 25.21
CA GLY A 43 20.23 0.22 26.45
C GLY A 43 21.51 0.83 27.00
N ARG A 44 22.69 0.33 26.57
CA ARG A 44 23.99 0.82 27.03
C ARG A 44 24.24 2.26 26.61
N THR A 45 25.05 2.98 27.39
CA THR A 45 25.60 4.27 26.95
C THR A 45 26.54 4.08 25.76
N LEU A 46 26.70 5.10 24.94
CA LEU A 46 27.59 5.04 23.78
C LEU A 46 29.04 4.73 24.19
N SER A 47 29.52 5.33 25.29
CA SER A 47 30.86 5.09 25.83
C SER A 47 31.04 3.65 26.33
N ASP A 48 30.02 3.06 26.94
CA ASP A 48 30.08 1.68 27.39
C ASP A 48 30.10 0.71 26.20
N LEU A 49 29.29 0.96 25.15
CA LEU A 49 29.33 0.19 23.92
C LEU A 49 30.72 0.25 23.25
N GLN A 50 31.34 1.43 23.18
CA GLN A 50 32.69 1.59 22.65
C GLN A 50 33.73 0.81 23.49
N ARG A 51 33.58 0.79 24.80
CA ARG A 51 34.45 0.04 25.69
C ARG A 51 34.37 -1.46 25.48
N VAL A 52 33.15 -2.03 25.29
CA VAL A 52 32.95 -3.48 25.20
C VAL A 52 33.01 -4.02 23.78
N ALA A 53 32.59 -3.26 22.77
CA ALA A 53 32.60 -3.68 21.37
C ALA A 53 33.82 -3.15 20.58
N GLY A 54 34.58 -2.23 21.16
CA GLY A 54 35.68 -1.53 20.51
C GLY A 54 35.18 -0.47 19.52
N ASP A 55 35.88 -0.33 18.39
CA ASP A 55 35.45 0.57 17.32
C ASP A 55 34.09 0.14 16.75
N LEU A 56 33.14 1.08 16.76
CA LEU A 56 31.75 0.88 16.29
C LEU A 56 31.61 1.09 14.76
N GLY A 57 32.68 1.36 14.03
CA GLY A 57 32.67 1.50 12.58
C GLY A 57 32.29 0.23 11.80
N PHE A 58 32.12 -0.91 12.49
CA PHE A 58 31.64 -2.14 11.87
C PHE A 58 30.12 -2.13 11.59
N VAL A 59 29.36 -1.14 12.10
CA VAL A 59 27.95 -0.89 11.81
C VAL A 59 27.74 0.51 11.22
N ASP A 60 26.58 0.77 10.65
CA ASP A 60 26.29 2.05 9.97
C ASP A 60 25.76 3.11 10.94
N ALA A 61 25.06 2.67 11.99
CA ALA A 61 24.60 3.53 13.08
C ALA A 61 24.44 2.75 14.39
N VAL A 62 24.46 3.48 15.49
CA VAL A 62 24.21 2.97 16.84
C VAL A 62 23.15 3.85 17.50
N VAL A 63 22.12 3.21 17.99
CA VAL A 63 21.04 3.77 18.82
C VAL A 63 21.34 3.34 20.26
N ALA A 64 21.99 4.20 21.02
CA ALA A 64 22.40 3.97 22.39
C ALA A 64 21.39 4.55 23.39
N GLU A 65 21.59 4.25 24.69
CA GLU A 65 20.77 4.76 25.78
C GLU A 65 19.28 4.52 25.55
N ASN A 66 18.95 3.30 25.11
CA ASN A 66 17.59 2.85 24.80
C ASN A 66 16.84 3.77 23.79
N GLY A 67 17.57 4.41 22.87
CA GLY A 67 16.97 5.29 21.85
C GLY A 67 17.30 6.76 22.01
N ALA A 68 17.89 7.18 23.12
CA ALA A 68 18.13 8.59 23.42
C ALA A 68 19.35 9.19 22.72
N VAL A 69 20.30 8.37 22.32
CA VAL A 69 21.54 8.81 21.67
C VAL A 69 21.71 8.08 20.35
N LEU A 70 21.84 8.84 19.27
CA LEU A 70 22.10 8.32 17.93
C LEU A 70 23.52 8.67 17.51
N SER A 71 24.28 7.67 17.05
CA SER A 71 25.64 7.84 16.53
C SER A 71 25.79 7.13 15.19
N PHE A 72 26.45 7.77 14.23
CA PHE A 72 26.73 7.23 12.89
C PHE A 72 28.20 6.84 12.73
N ALA A 73 28.49 5.95 11.80
CA ALA A 73 29.84 5.48 11.50
C ALA A 73 30.83 6.62 11.15
N ASN A 74 30.34 7.76 10.67
CA ASN A 74 31.16 8.95 10.36
C ASN A 74 31.52 9.79 11.61
N GLY A 75 31.18 9.33 12.81
CA GLY A 75 31.43 10.00 14.08
C GLY A 75 30.41 11.09 14.46
N HIS A 76 29.43 11.38 13.60
CA HIS A 76 28.37 12.33 13.95
C HIS A 76 27.42 11.68 14.96
N SER A 77 27.14 12.40 16.06
CA SER A 77 26.19 11.97 17.08
C SER A 77 25.13 13.02 17.34
N ARG A 78 23.94 12.57 17.76
CA ARG A 78 22.78 13.42 18.06
C ARG A 78 22.04 12.89 19.27
N LEU A 79 21.68 13.80 20.20
CA LEU A 79 20.76 13.50 21.29
C LEU A 79 19.33 13.59 20.76
N LEU A 80 18.52 12.59 21.08
CA LEU A 80 17.09 12.51 20.75
C LEU A 80 16.21 12.80 21.95
N GLY A 81 16.77 12.76 23.17
CA GLY A 81 16.13 13.10 24.42
C GLY A 81 16.87 14.18 25.20
N PRO A 82 16.20 14.83 26.16
CA PRO A 82 16.84 15.75 27.08
C PRO A 82 17.74 15.00 28.08
N PRO A 83 18.80 15.63 28.58
CA PRO A 83 19.57 15.08 29.69
C PRO A 83 18.70 15.00 30.96
N PRO A 84 19.03 14.09 31.91
CA PRO A 84 18.32 13.99 33.16
C PRO A 84 18.41 15.31 33.94
N PRO A 85 17.29 15.81 34.52
CA PRO A 85 17.31 17.06 35.27
C PRO A 85 18.25 17.00 36.48
N GLU A 86 19.05 18.03 36.68
CA GLU A 86 20.04 18.07 37.79
C GLU A 86 19.37 17.90 39.16
N PHE A 87 18.21 18.52 39.37
CA PHE A 87 17.48 18.41 40.62
C PHE A 87 16.93 17.01 40.88
N PHE A 88 16.61 16.25 39.82
CA PHE A 88 16.27 14.83 39.92
C PHE A 88 17.47 14.01 40.39
N LEU A 89 18.64 14.21 39.79
CA LEU A 89 19.87 13.53 40.21
C LEU A 89 20.29 13.89 41.65
N ALA A 90 20.10 15.14 42.05
CA ALA A 90 20.34 15.61 43.43
C ALA A 90 19.43 14.91 44.42
N GLU A 91 18.14 14.74 44.09
CA GLU A 91 17.17 14.05 44.95
C GLU A 91 17.48 12.53 45.09
N LEU A 92 17.89 11.87 44.00
CA LEU A 92 18.34 10.46 44.06
C LEU A 92 19.56 10.31 44.98
N LYS A 93 20.54 11.22 44.88
CA LYS A 93 21.70 11.24 45.78
C LYS A 93 21.30 11.47 47.23
N ARG A 94 20.38 12.43 47.49
CA ARG A 94 19.85 12.71 48.84
C ARG A 94 19.22 11.48 49.48
N ARG A 95 18.50 10.67 48.66
CA ARG A 95 17.87 9.40 49.12
C ARG A 95 18.83 8.21 49.13
N ARG A 96 20.11 8.43 48.82
CA ARG A 96 21.13 7.38 48.78
C ARG A 96 20.79 6.23 47.80
N ILE A 97 20.11 6.55 46.73
CA ILE A 97 19.84 5.62 45.65
C ILE A 97 21.10 5.52 44.80
N ALA A 98 21.61 4.29 44.62
CA ALA A 98 22.75 4.04 43.75
C ALA A 98 22.32 4.11 42.28
N PHE A 99 22.97 4.95 41.46
CA PHE A 99 22.68 5.09 40.03
C PHE A 99 23.94 5.49 39.28
N SER A 100 23.90 5.26 37.96
CA SER A 100 24.84 5.82 36.97
C SER A 100 24.05 6.68 35.96
N THR A 101 24.76 7.56 35.27
CA THR A 101 24.16 8.45 34.26
C THR A 101 24.81 8.29 32.92
N GLY A 102 23.99 8.21 31.86
CA GLY A 102 24.42 8.49 30.49
C GLY A 102 24.22 9.96 30.15
N GLN A 103 24.11 10.25 28.86
CA GLN A 103 23.80 11.60 28.36
C GLN A 103 22.32 11.95 28.57
N CYS A 104 21.42 10.99 28.37
CA CYS A 104 19.96 11.17 28.50
C CYS A 104 19.28 10.15 29.41
N ILE A 105 20.02 9.18 29.96
CA ILE A 105 19.49 8.08 30.75
C ILE A 105 20.04 8.11 32.18
N VAL A 106 19.26 7.65 33.14
CA VAL A 106 19.71 7.23 34.45
C VAL A 106 19.52 5.74 34.58
N GLU A 107 20.54 5.02 35.01
CA GLU A 107 20.50 3.58 35.24
C GLU A 107 20.63 3.28 36.71
N ALA A 108 19.83 2.33 37.20
CA ALA A 108 19.87 1.83 38.56
C ALA A 108 19.58 0.32 38.60
N ASP A 109 19.76 -0.28 39.77
CA ASP A 109 19.24 -1.63 39.98
C ASP A 109 17.71 -1.63 40.11
N ALA A 110 17.05 -2.66 39.59
CA ALA A 110 15.58 -2.77 39.59
C ALA A 110 14.96 -2.74 41.02
N SER A 111 15.70 -3.05 42.04
CA SER A 111 15.26 -2.93 43.45
C SER A 111 14.94 -1.49 43.87
N PHE A 112 15.52 -0.48 43.17
CA PHE A 112 15.24 0.95 43.40
C PHE A 112 14.02 1.47 42.65
N ALA A 113 13.26 0.64 41.94
CA ALA A 113 12.13 1.09 41.12
C ALA A 113 11.10 1.92 41.89
N GLN A 114 10.66 1.42 43.09
CA GLN A 114 9.68 2.13 43.90
C GLN A 114 10.21 3.46 44.46
N PRO A 115 11.44 3.52 45.07
CA PRO A 115 12.02 4.79 45.49
C PRO A 115 12.18 5.82 44.34
N ILE A 116 12.62 5.39 43.15
CA ILE A 116 12.79 6.28 42.00
C ILE A 116 11.43 6.75 41.48
N LEU A 117 10.42 5.87 41.41
CA LEU A 117 9.06 6.27 41.03
C LEU A 117 8.47 7.30 41.99
N ALA A 118 8.73 7.18 43.29
CA ALA A 118 8.30 8.16 44.28
C ALA A 118 8.92 9.55 43.99
N VAL A 119 10.22 9.60 43.69
CA VAL A 119 10.90 10.85 43.31
C VAL A 119 10.31 11.47 42.02
N ILE A 120 10.08 10.67 41.00
CA ILE A 120 9.48 11.13 39.74
C ILE A 120 8.11 11.75 39.99
N ARG A 121 7.28 11.14 40.83
CA ARG A 121 5.94 11.63 41.18
C ARG A 121 5.98 12.89 42.03
N GLU A 122 6.85 12.95 43.03
CA GLU A 122 7.00 14.13 43.89
C GLU A 122 7.52 15.35 43.13
N LEU A 123 8.38 15.15 42.14
CA LEU A 123 8.92 16.20 41.29
C LEU A 123 8.10 16.46 40.02
N GLU A 124 6.99 15.72 39.84
CA GLU A 124 6.08 15.81 38.69
C GLU A 124 6.81 15.74 37.33
N LEU A 125 7.77 14.79 37.21
CA LEU A 125 8.62 14.68 36.01
C LEU A 125 8.00 13.79 34.93
N PRO A 126 8.12 14.15 33.63
CA PRO A 126 7.68 13.34 32.51
C PRO A 126 8.71 12.24 32.15
N LEU A 127 9.05 11.42 33.15
CA LEU A 127 10.00 10.32 33.03
C LEU A 127 9.28 8.98 33.17
N VAL A 128 9.83 7.97 32.51
CA VAL A 128 9.35 6.57 32.57
C VAL A 128 10.43 5.65 33.09
N LEU A 129 9.99 4.55 33.70
CA LEU A 129 10.83 3.45 34.15
C LEU A 129 10.74 2.33 33.14
N LEU A 130 11.88 1.91 32.60
CA LEU A 130 11.99 0.73 31.75
C LEU A 130 12.86 -0.32 32.43
N PHE A 131 12.40 -1.55 32.39
CA PHE A 131 13.13 -2.68 32.92
C PHE A 131 13.87 -3.41 31.80
N ASN A 132 15.06 -3.87 32.10
CA ASN A 132 15.79 -4.87 31.34
C ASN A 132 16.40 -5.85 32.35
N ARG A 133 15.68 -6.94 32.63
CA ARG A 133 16.02 -7.92 33.69
C ARG A 133 16.20 -7.25 35.04
N SER A 134 17.39 -7.29 35.64
CA SER A 134 17.72 -6.64 36.93
C SER A 134 18.08 -5.16 36.82
N ARG A 135 18.15 -4.59 35.62
CA ARG A 135 18.48 -3.17 35.38
C ARG A 135 17.22 -2.36 35.21
N LEU A 136 17.24 -1.16 35.78
CA LEU A 136 16.21 -0.15 35.64
C LEU A 136 16.79 1.04 34.87
N MET A 137 16.10 1.50 33.85
CA MET A 137 16.43 2.67 33.08
C MET A 137 15.35 3.74 33.26
N VAL A 138 15.77 4.98 33.54
CA VAL A 138 14.90 6.15 33.67
C VAL A 138 15.19 7.11 32.51
N LEU A 139 14.19 7.44 31.72
CA LEU A 139 14.34 8.28 30.55
C LEU A 139 13.03 9.01 30.22
N SER A 140 13.08 9.94 29.27
CA SER A 140 11.89 10.66 28.80
C SER A 140 10.84 9.72 28.17
N GLN A 141 9.55 10.03 28.36
CA GLN A 141 8.42 9.25 27.83
C GLN A 141 8.44 8.98 26.32
N SER A 142 9.04 9.89 25.54
CA SER A 142 9.08 9.78 24.07
C SER A 142 10.23 8.93 23.53
N ILE A 143 11.07 8.37 24.42
CA ILE A 143 12.30 7.66 24.04
C ILE A 143 12.14 6.17 24.19
N SER A 144 12.46 5.45 23.11
CA SER A 144 12.58 3.98 23.09
C SER A 144 13.54 3.57 21.97
N LYS A 145 14.01 2.30 21.96
CA LYS A 145 14.82 1.76 20.86
C LYS A 145 14.14 1.97 19.50
N ALA A 146 12.82 1.88 19.46
CA ALA A 146 12.02 2.09 18.26
C ALA A 146 12.08 3.54 17.74
N THR A 147 11.92 4.53 18.65
CA THR A 147 11.98 5.94 18.25
C THR A 147 13.40 6.33 17.80
N GLY A 148 14.43 5.81 18.47
CA GLY A 148 15.82 5.97 18.05
C GLY A 148 16.10 5.33 16.69
N LEU A 149 15.60 4.11 16.44
CA LEU A 149 15.71 3.45 15.14
C LEU A 149 15.02 4.24 14.03
N ARG A 150 13.79 4.73 14.27
CA ARG A 150 13.09 5.59 13.28
C ARG A 150 13.87 6.84 12.93
N ALA A 151 14.48 7.49 13.93
CA ALA A 151 15.33 8.67 13.71
C ALA A 151 16.59 8.32 12.89
N ALA A 152 17.23 7.16 13.16
CA ALA A 152 18.37 6.68 12.38
C ALA A 152 17.98 6.40 10.92
N LEU A 153 16.88 5.68 10.71
CA LEU A 153 16.40 5.32 9.38
C LEU A 153 15.99 6.54 8.57
N SER A 154 15.30 7.50 9.18
CA SER A 154 14.94 8.77 8.54
C SER A 154 16.19 9.53 8.07
N ALA A 155 17.25 9.61 8.91
CA ALA A 155 18.49 10.25 8.54
C ALA A 155 19.22 9.51 7.39
N LEU A 156 19.08 8.19 7.31
CA LEU A 156 19.66 7.35 6.27
C LEU A 156 18.75 7.18 5.04
N ARG A 157 17.56 7.77 5.04
CA ARG A 157 16.52 7.62 4.00
C ARG A 157 16.11 6.17 3.77
N LEU A 158 15.96 5.42 4.85
CA LEU A 158 15.57 4.01 4.86
C LEU A 158 14.22 3.83 5.56
N SER A 159 13.56 2.70 5.30
CA SER A 159 12.24 2.38 5.84
C SER A 159 12.29 1.23 6.86
N VAL A 160 11.46 1.33 7.90
CA VAL A 160 11.20 0.24 8.84
C VAL A 160 10.54 -0.97 8.13
N HIS A 161 9.87 -0.74 6.99
CA HIS A 161 9.22 -1.79 6.20
C HIS A 161 10.20 -2.62 5.36
N ASN A 162 11.47 -2.22 5.31
CA ASN A 162 12.55 -3.01 4.72
C ASN A 162 13.48 -3.62 5.80
N ALA A 163 13.07 -3.56 7.08
CA ALA A 163 13.91 -3.89 8.23
C ALA A 163 13.52 -5.21 8.90
N ILE A 164 14.55 -5.95 9.30
CA ILE A 164 14.48 -7.03 10.28
C ILE A 164 15.03 -6.50 11.59
N ALA A 165 14.30 -6.70 12.71
CA ALA A 165 14.81 -6.48 14.05
C ALA A 165 15.03 -7.81 14.75
N ILE A 166 16.13 -7.94 15.50
CA ILE A 166 16.43 -9.12 16.34
C ILE A 166 16.70 -8.64 17.77
N GLY A 167 16.04 -9.26 18.76
CA GLY A 167 16.16 -8.91 20.16
C GLY A 167 15.86 -10.08 21.12
N ASP A 168 16.13 -9.89 22.43
CA ASP A 168 16.00 -10.92 23.45
C ASP A 168 15.19 -10.51 24.69
N ALA A 169 15.02 -9.21 24.97
CA ALA A 169 14.54 -8.72 26.25
C ALA A 169 13.30 -7.81 26.16
N GLU A 170 12.79 -7.38 27.33
CA GLU A 170 11.56 -6.59 27.43
C GLU A 170 11.64 -5.25 26.70
N ASN A 171 12.78 -4.60 26.68
CA ASN A 171 13.01 -3.32 26.02
C ASN A 171 13.14 -3.42 24.49
N ASP A 172 13.03 -4.63 23.92
CA ASP A 172 13.02 -4.88 22.48
C ASP A 172 11.62 -4.99 21.87
N HIS A 173 10.57 -5.02 22.69
CA HIS A 173 9.20 -5.12 22.19
C HIS A 173 8.90 -4.07 21.11
N ASP A 174 9.14 -2.80 21.41
CA ASP A 174 8.92 -1.69 20.50
C ASP A 174 9.78 -1.79 19.23
N LEU A 175 11.03 -2.25 19.39
CA LEU A 175 11.97 -2.44 18.28
C LEU A 175 11.43 -3.48 17.30
N LEU A 176 11.05 -4.66 17.80
CA LEU A 176 10.50 -5.74 16.98
C LEU A 176 9.17 -5.34 16.34
N MET A 177 8.29 -4.66 17.09
CA MET A 177 7.00 -4.21 16.59
C MET A 177 7.11 -3.10 15.54
N THR A 178 8.17 -2.30 15.58
CA THR A 178 8.40 -1.21 14.62
C THR A 178 8.89 -1.72 13.27
N CYS A 179 9.78 -2.69 13.25
CA CYS A 179 10.32 -3.27 12.01
C CYS A 179 9.28 -4.15 11.29
N GLU A 180 9.45 -4.30 9.98
CA GLU A 180 8.57 -5.14 9.16
C GLU A 180 8.60 -6.60 9.60
N LEU A 181 9.78 -7.11 10.00
CA LEU A 181 9.94 -8.43 10.57
C LEU A 181 10.62 -8.32 11.94
N GLY A 182 9.91 -8.70 12.99
CA GLY A 182 10.45 -8.82 14.34
C GLY A 182 10.80 -10.26 14.67
N VAL A 183 12.04 -10.50 15.08
CA VAL A 183 12.60 -11.81 15.39
C VAL A 183 13.05 -11.83 16.83
N ALA A 184 12.49 -12.72 17.65
CA ALA A 184 12.97 -12.97 19.00
C ALA A 184 13.92 -14.17 19.00
N VAL A 185 14.96 -14.13 19.82
CA VAL A 185 15.82 -15.30 20.02
C VAL A 185 15.17 -16.31 20.97
N ALA A 186 15.36 -17.63 20.74
CA ALA A 186 14.73 -18.69 21.53
C ALA A 186 15.18 -18.72 23.00
N TRP A 187 16.34 -18.17 23.31
CA TRP A 187 16.87 -18.05 24.68
C TRP A 187 16.49 -16.72 25.37
N GLY A 188 15.72 -15.86 24.69
CA GLY A 188 15.24 -14.58 25.20
C GLY A 188 13.95 -14.70 26.02
N SER A 189 13.35 -13.54 26.32
CA SER A 189 12.11 -13.41 27.06
C SER A 189 10.94 -14.12 26.38
N ARG A 190 10.17 -14.93 27.12
CA ARG A 190 8.96 -15.58 26.61
C ARG A 190 7.91 -14.58 26.15
N ALA A 191 7.81 -13.43 26.84
CA ALA A 191 6.89 -12.37 26.45
C ALA A 191 7.25 -11.78 25.09
N LEU A 192 8.55 -11.56 24.84
CA LEU A 192 9.04 -11.10 23.53
C LEU A 192 8.80 -12.14 22.43
N GLN A 193 9.05 -13.43 22.73
CA GLN A 193 8.78 -14.52 21.77
C GLN A 193 7.30 -14.61 21.37
N ALA A 194 6.38 -14.30 22.29
CA ALA A 194 4.94 -14.35 22.03
C ALA A 194 4.45 -13.26 21.07
N VAL A 195 5.16 -12.12 20.97
CA VAL A 195 4.81 -11.01 20.07
C VAL A 195 5.66 -10.95 18.81
N ALA A 196 6.76 -11.69 18.77
CA ALA A 196 7.61 -11.76 17.58
C ALA A 196 6.93 -12.55 16.46
N GLU A 197 7.17 -12.16 15.21
CA GLU A 197 6.69 -12.93 14.06
C GLU A 197 7.49 -14.22 13.85
N GLU A 198 8.75 -14.20 14.21
CA GLU A 198 9.64 -15.35 14.08
C GLU A 198 10.45 -15.54 15.37
N VAL A 199 10.61 -16.79 15.77
CA VAL A 199 11.49 -17.14 16.89
C VAL A 199 12.69 -17.89 16.32
N LEU A 200 13.85 -17.24 16.39
CA LEU A 200 15.12 -17.77 15.92
C LEU A 200 15.54 -18.95 16.80
N GLN A 201 15.58 -20.13 16.20
CA GLN A 201 16.00 -21.36 16.89
C GLN A 201 17.53 -21.46 16.99
N GLY A 202 18.01 -22.15 18.03
CA GLY A 202 19.43 -22.35 18.31
C GLY A 202 19.84 -21.83 19.66
N ALA A 203 21.12 -21.56 19.85
CA ALA A 203 21.68 -21.06 21.10
C ALA A 203 22.77 -20.03 20.84
N GLY A 204 22.66 -18.88 21.51
CA GLY A 204 23.67 -17.84 21.52
C GLY A 204 23.87 -17.09 20.21
N PRO A 205 24.84 -16.16 20.18
CA PRO A 205 25.04 -15.23 19.07
C PRO A 205 25.41 -15.90 17.74
N SER A 206 26.04 -17.08 17.73
CA SER A 206 26.38 -17.81 16.49
C SER A 206 25.13 -18.18 15.68
N ALA A 207 24.00 -18.48 16.36
CA ALA A 207 22.73 -18.71 15.69
C ALA A 207 22.20 -17.43 15.04
N VAL A 208 22.41 -16.27 15.66
CA VAL A 208 22.10 -14.96 15.06
C VAL A 208 22.94 -14.71 13.81
N ALA A 209 24.24 -15.00 13.84
CA ALA A 209 25.12 -14.89 12.68
C ALA A 209 24.66 -15.75 11.49
N ALA A 210 24.26 -16.99 11.76
CA ALA A 210 23.71 -17.91 10.74
C ALA A 210 22.40 -17.36 10.14
N TYR A 211 21.50 -16.85 10.97
CA TYR A 211 20.24 -16.25 10.55
C TYR A 211 20.46 -15.01 9.65
N ILE A 212 21.35 -14.11 10.05
CA ILE A 212 21.71 -12.91 9.30
C ILE A 212 22.17 -13.28 7.89
N ARG A 213 23.09 -14.26 7.79
CA ARG A 213 23.59 -14.76 6.49
C ARG A 213 22.48 -15.38 5.64
N GLN A 214 21.56 -16.13 6.28
CA GLN A 214 20.43 -16.75 5.58
C GLN A 214 19.45 -15.70 5.05
N ALA A 215 19.10 -14.69 5.85
CA ALA A 215 18.22 -13.59 5.45
C ALA A 215 18.83 -12.79 4.30
N ALA A 216 20.12 -12.48 4.37
CA ALA A 216 20.83 -11.75 3.32
C ALA A 216 20.87 -12.52 1.98
N ARG A 217 21.09 -13.85 2.02
CA ARG A 217 21.04 -14.68 0.80
C ARG A 217 19.68 -14.65 0.12
N LYS A 218 18.58 -14.58 0.88
CA LYS A 218 17.22 -14.45 0.33
C LYS A 218 16.97 -13.07 -0.24
N GLY A 219 17.61 -12.02 0.29
CA GLY A 219 17.49 -10.63 -0.13
C GLY A 219 16.09 -10.02 0.00
N ARG A 220 15.13 -10.79 0.50
CA ARG A 220 13.72 -10.39 0.67
C ARG A 220 13.18 -10.87 2.01
N LEU A 221 12.21 -10.12 2.53
CA LEU A 221 11.46 -10.52 3.71
C LEU A 221 10.49 -11.67 3.35
N PRO A 222 10.28 -12.64 4.26
CA PRO A 222 9.28 -13.69 4.04
C PRO A 222 7.87 -13.11 3.95
N PRO A 223 6.92 -13.79 3.30
CA PRO A 223 5.50 -13.40 3.36
C PRO A 223 5.02 -13.30 4.80
N ASP A 224 4.11 -12.35 5.07
CA ASP A 224 3.54 -12.16 6.41
C ASP A 224 2.67 -13.35 6.79
N ARG A 225 2.91 -13.92 7.98
CA ARG A 225 2.17 -15.08 8.50
C ARG A 225 1.23 -14.73 9.65
N LEU A 226 1.49 -13.64 10.36
CA LEU A 226 0.77 -13.27 11.58
C LEU A 226 -0.28 -12.19 11.38
N SER A 227 -0.47 -11.69 10.16
CA SER A 227 -1.43 -10.62 9.81
C SER A 227 -1.27 -9.33 10.66
N ARG A 228 -0.09 -9.12 11.25
CA ARG A 228 0.19 -7.96 12.11
C ARG A 228 0.06 -6.64 11.35
N ARG A 229 0.39 -6.66 10.07
CA ARG A 229 0.33 -5.51 9.17
C ARG A 229 -0.61 -5.79 8.00
N SER A 230 -1.84 -6.17 8.34
CA SER A 230 -2.88 -6.41 7.35
C SER A 230 -3.63 -5.12 7.02
N VAL A 231 -4.22 -5.10 5.84
CA VAL A 231 -5.20 -4.09 5.45
C VAL A 231 -6.60 -4.65 5.66
N THR A 232 -7.46 -3.88 6.31
CA THR A 232 -8.86 -4.26 6.56
C THR A 232 -9.75 -3.60 5.53
N VAL A 233 -10.31 -4.39 4.65
CA VAL A 233 -11.08 -3.89 3.50
C VAL A 233 -12.60 -3.91 3.72
N GLY A 234 -13.08 -4.65 4.72
CA GLY A 234 -14.50 -4.79 4.93
C GLY A 234 -14.90 -5.54 6.18
N THR A 235 -16.19 -5.82 6.27
CA THR A 235 -16.78 -6.65 7.32
C THR A 235 -17.72 -7.69 6.71
N THR A 236 -17.67 -8.91 7.23
CA THR A 236 -18.62 -9.97 6.87
C THR A 236 -20.01 -9.67 7.42
N ALA A 237 -21.03 -10.41 6.99
CA ALA A 237 -22.41 -10.26 7.46
C ALA A 237 -22.57 -10.46 8.99
N ASP A 238 -21.70 -11.25 9.61
CA ASP A 238 -21.64 -11.48 11.05
C ASP A 238 -20.73 -10.47 11.81
N GLY A 239 -20.29 -9.40 11.13
CA GLY A 239 -19.54 -8.29 11.74
C GLY A 239 -18.04 -8.53 11.91
N ARG A 240 -17.47 -9.64 11.43
CA ARG A 240 -16.03 -9.90 11.49
C ARG A 240 -15.28 -9.06 10.46
N ALA A 241 -14.13 -8.51 10.86
CA ALA A 241 -13.25 -7.79 9.96
C ALA A 241 -12.68 -8.72 8.88
N VAL A 242 -12.66 -8.23 7.64
CA VAL A 242 -12.03 -8.89 6.50
C VAL A 242 -10.72 -8.18 6.20
N SER A 243 -9.62 -8.86 6.48
CA SER A 243 -8.28 -8.33 6.36
C SER A 243 -7.37 -9.32 5.65
N PHE A 244 -6.35 -8.80 4.97
CA PHE A 244 -5.31 -9.62 4.35
C PHE A 244 -3.94 -8.92 4.41
N PRO A 245 -2.85 -9.70 4.44
CA PRO A 245 -1.50 -9.16 4.44
C PRO A 245 -1.09 -8.68 3.05
N ILE A 246 -0.16 -7.73 2.99
CA ILE A 246 0.40 -7.22 1.73
C ILE A 246 1.82 -7.73 1.50
N ARG A 247 2.61 -7.90 2.56
CA ARG A 247 4.00 -8.31 2.41
C ARG A 247 4.13 -9.71 1.80
N GLY A 248 4.65 -9.75 0.58
CA GLY A 248 4.88 -10.98 -0.18
C GLY A 248 3.67 -11.53 -0.93
N TYR A 249 2.60 -10.73 -1.06
CA TYR A 249 1.38 -11.10 -1.78
C TYR A 249 1.06 -10.11 -2.89
N ASP A 250 0.65 -10.63 -4.04
CA ASP A 250 0.14 -9.84 -5.16
C ASP A 250 -1.38 -9.91 -5.20
N VAL A 251 -2.02 -8.74 -5.41
CA VAL A 251 -3.47 -8.57 -5.30
C VAL A 251 -4.06 -8.21 -6.66
N LEU A 252 -5.11 -8.91 -7.08
CA LEU A 252 -5.97 -8.49 -8.18
C LEU A 252 -7.28 -7.93 -7.62
N ILE A 253 -7.61 -6.68 -7.98
CA ILE A 253 -8.91 -6.07 -7.67
C ILE A 253 -9.69 -5.95 -8.96
N THR A 254 -10.83 -6.62 -9.03
CA THR A 254 -11.63 -6.66 -10.25
C THR A 254 -13.12 -6.45 -9.99
N GLY A 255 -13.91 -6.29 -11.06
CA GLY A 255 -15.35 -6.07 -10.99
C GLY A 255 -15.84 -5.17 -12.11
N GLY A 256 -17.15 -5.13 -12.31
CA GLY A 256 -17.77 -4.32 -13.36
C GLY A 256 -17.54 -2.81 -13.19
N PRO A 257 -17.81 -2.02 -14.24
CA PRO A 257 -17.80 -0.56 -14.14
C PRO A 257 -18.75 -0.08 -13.04
N GLN A 258 -18.34 0.96 -12.29
CA GLN A 258 -19.14 1.58 -11.20
C GLN A 258 -19.53 0.65 -10.03
N CYS A 259 -18.91 -0.52 -9.90
CA CYS A 259 -19.21 -1.50 -8.88
C CYS A 259 -18.34 -1.42 -7.61
N GLY A 260 -17.54 -0.36 -7.44
CA GLY A 260 -16.78 -0.13 -6.20
C GLY A 260 -15.29 -0.48 -6.25
N LYS A 261 -14.71 -0.86 -7.41
CA LYS A 261 -13.27 -1.16 -7.53
C LYS A 261 -12.37 -0.02 -7.04
N SER A 262 -12.50 1.18 -7.62
CA SER A 262 -11.67 2.34 -7.22
C SER A 262 -11.92 2.75 -5.76
N TRP A 263 -13.12 2.45 -5.21
CA TRP A 263 -13.37 2.60 -3.77
C TRP A 263 -12.52 1.65 -2.94
N GLY A 264 -12.57 0.33 -3.24
CA GLY A 264 -11.79 -0.69 -2.55
C GLY A 264 -10.29 -0.47 -2.69
N THR A 265 -9.84 -0.08 -3.89
CA THR A 265 -8.41 0.25 -4.15
C THR A 265 -7.97 1.48 -3.36
N GLY A 266 -8.77 2.55 -3.34
CA GLY A 266 -8.44 3.73 -2.54
C GLY A 266 -8.39 3.42 -1.05
N LEU A 267 -9.30 2.60 -0.53
CA LEU A 267 -9.27 2.12 0.86
C LEU A 267 -7.98 1.33 1.16
N LEU A 268 -7.55 0.46 0.24
CA LEU A 268 -6.27 -0.25 0.34
C LEU A 268 -5.09 0.73 0.42
N CYS A 269 -5.03 1.71 -0.48
CA CYS A 269 -3.99 2.74 -0.49
C CYS A 269 -3.97 3.54 0.81
N GLU A 270 -5.12 4.01 1.29
CA GLU A 270 -5.25 4.75 2.55
C GLU A 270 -4.64 3.99 3.72
N GLN A 271 -4.98 2.72 3.87
CA GLN A 271 -4.49 1.92 4.98
C GLN A 271 -3.00 1.63 4.90
N LEU A 272 -2.46 1.39 3.70
CA LEU A 272 -1.02 1.21 3.51
C LEU A 272 -0.26 2.51 3.84
N ILE A 273 -0.71 3.66 3.34
CA ILE A 273 -0.11 4.96 3.59
C ILE A 273 -0.12 5.29 5.09
N LEU A 274 -1.25 5.08 5.77
CA LEU A 274 -1.39 5.34 7.20
C LEU A 274 -0.57 4.38 8.08
N GLN A 275 -0.23 3.19 7.57
CA GLN A 275 0.72 2.29 8.22
C GLN A 275 2.19 2.65 7.93
N GLY A 276 2.45 3.68 7.10
CA GLY A 276 3.79 4.19 6.78
C GLY A 276 4.45 3.51 5.59
N TYR A 277 3.69 2.76 4.77
CA TYR A 277 4.23 2.24 3.51
C TYR A 277 4.33 3.34 2.46
N CYS A 278 5.43 3.36 1.72
CA CYS A 278 5.54 4.13 0.48
C CYS A 278 4.74 3.41 -0.62
N VAL A 279 3.65 4.03 -1.05
CA VAL A 279 2.72 3.48 -2.06
C VAL A 279 2.83 4.29 -3.35
N TRP A 280 2.95 3.61 -4.48
CA TRP A 280 2.90 4.24 -5.80
C TRP A 280 1.66 3.80 -6.54
N VAL A 281 0.86 4.78 -6.97
CA VAL A 281 -0.37 4.55 -7.72
C VAL A 281 -0.17 5.05 -9.15
N VAL A 282 -0.22 4.16 -10.12
CA VAL A 282 -0.33 4.52 -11.54
C VAL A 282 -1.81 4.74 -11.81
N ASP A 283 -2.18 5.99 -12.05
CA ASP A 283 -3.56 6.45 -12.18
C ASP A 283 -3.84 6.97 -13.61
N PRO A 284 -4.25 6.10 -14.53
CA PRO A 284 -4.52 6.53 -15.89
C PRO A 284 -5.79 7.36 -16.04
N GLU A 285 -6.68 7.35 -15.05
CA GLU A 285 -7.99 7.97 -15.13
C GLU A 285 -8.20 9.13 -14.14
N GLY A 286 -7.29 9.33 -13.15
CA GLY A 286 -7.37 10.40 -12.15
C GLY A 286 -8.25 10.07 -10.95
N ASP A 287 -8.54 8.80 -10.68
CA ASP A 287 -9.46 8.34 -9.61
C ASP A 287 -8.86 8.51 -8.19
N TYR A 288 -7.55 8.72 -8.05
CA TYR A 288 -6.83 8.67 -6.78
C TYR A 288 -6.19 9.99 -6.32
N SER A 289 -6.42 11.09 -7.03
CA SER A 289 -5.89 12.41 -6.69
C SER A 289 -6.24 12.85 -5.26
N THR A 290 -7.39 12.45 -4.74
CA THR A 290 -7.84 12.77 -3.38
C THR A 290 -7.02 12.13 -2.26
N LEU A 291 -6.17 11.15 -2.57
CA LEU A 291 -5.20 10.60 -1.62
C LEU A 291 -4.19 11.65 -1.13
N GLU A 292 -4.01 12.77 -1.88
CA GLU A 292 -3.17 13.91 -1.48
C GLU A 292 -3.60 14.53 -0.13
N ALA A 293 -4.83 14.30 0.31
CA ALA A 293 -5.28 14.69 1.64
C ALA A 293 -4.59 13.92 2.78
N LEU A 294 -3.91 12.81 2.48
CA LEU A 294 -3.18 12.01 3.47
C LEU A 294 -1.75 12.53 3.63
N PRO A 295 -1.16 12.40 4.84
CA PRO A 295 0.22 12.79 5.08
C PRO A 295 1.21 12.07 4.17
N GLY A 296 2.16 12.79 3.59
CA GLY A 296 3.23 12.21 2.76
C GLY A 296 2.79 11.74 1.38
N VAL A 297 1.61 12.13 0.90
CA VAL A 297 1.17 11.83 -0.47
C VAL A 297 1.38 13.02 -1.39
N VAL A 298 1.92 12.75 -2.56
CA VAL A 298 2.13 13.76 -3.62
C VAL A 298 1.48 13.25 -4.91
N VAL A 299 0.71 14.11 -5.58
CA VAL A 299 0.18 13.86 -6.91
C VAL A 299 1.09 14.51 -7.95
N ILE A 300 1.60 13.71 -8.88
CA ILE A 300 2.51 14.17 -9.96
C ILE A 300 1.84 13.88 -11.30
N GLY A 301 1.68 14.88 -12.15
CA GLY A 301 1.02 14.75 -13.46
C GLY A 301 -0.24 15.58 -13.56
N GLY A 302 -1.30 15.04 -14.17
CA GLY A 302 -2.57 15.74 -14.43
C GLY A 302 -2.51 16.75 -15.59
N GLY A 303 -1.38 16.85 -16.31
CA GLY A 303 -1.21 17.60 -17.54
C GLY A 303 -1.41 16.73 -18.80
N GLU A 304 -1.34 17.35 -19.98
CA GLU A 304 -1.47 16.66 -21.28
C GLU A 304 -0.23 15.83 -21.65
N SER A 305 0.89 16.06 -20.95
CA SER A 305 2.14 15.29 -21.09
C SER A 305 2.41 14.48 -19.82
N PRO A 306 3.01 13.28 -19.94
CA PRO A 306 3.37 12.50 -18.77
C PRO A 306 4.43 13.20 -17.91
N PRO A 307 4.50 12.93 -16.59
CA PRO A 307 5.51 13.51 -15.70
C PRO A 307 6.95 13.21 -16.15
N ALA A 308 7.85 14.15 -15.92
CA ALA A 308 9.25 13.92 -16.24
C ALA A 308 9.85 12.83 -15.33
N PRO A 309 10.69 11.90 -15.85
CA PRO A 309 11.31 10.84 -15.04
C PRO A 309 12.10 11.38 -13.85
N GLY A 310 12.75 12.54 -13.97
CA GLY A 310 13.53 13.16 -12.90
C GLY A 310 12.69 13.55 -11.67
N ASP A 311 11.45 14.01 -11.85
CA ASP A 311 10.55 14.34 -10.75
C ASP A 311 10.16 13.09 -9.96
N LEU A 312 9.94 11.99 -10.68
CA LEU A 312 9.62 10.69 -10.10
C LEU A 312 10.83 10.10 -9.35
N GLU A 313 12.03 10.17 -9.92
CA GLU A 313 13.26 9.70 -9.25
C GLU A 313 13.55 10.47 -7.97
N GLN A 314 13.24 11.78 -7.93
CA GLN A 314 13.38 12.57 -6.72
C GLN A 314 12.43 12.08 -5.61
N ALA A 315 11.17 11.83 -5.94
CA ALA A 315 10.18 11.30 -4.98
C ALA A 315 10.58 9.91 -4.46
N LEU A 316 11.15 9.04 -5.31
CA LEU A 316 11.61 7.70 -4.95
C LEU A 316 12.75 7.67 -3.89
N ARG A 317 13.42 8.80 -3.66
CA ARG A 317 14.48 8.89 -2.62
C ARG A 317 13.95 9.03 -1.20
N HIS A 318 12.63 9.18 -1.05
CA HIS A 318 11.97 9.44 0.23
C HIS A 318 11.06 8.27 0.61
N PRO A 319 11.43 7.47 1.63
CA PRO A 319 10.67 6.28 2.02
C PRO A 319 9.30 6.58 2.63
N ASP A 320 9.07 7.81 3.06
CA ASP A 320 7.87 8.36 3.68
C ASP A 320 6.96 9.11 2.70
N VAL A 321 7.33 9.15 1.41
CA VAL A 321 6.54 9.80 0.36
C VAL A 321 5.87 8.75 -0.52
N SER A 322 4.54 8.81 -0.58
CA SER A 322 3.71 8.05 -1.53
C SER A 322 3.37 8.92 -2.73
N VAL A 323 3.27 8.32 -3.91
CA VAL A 323 3.07 9.07 -5.16
C VAL A 323 1.85 8.54 -5.91
N VAL A 324 1.00 9.46 -6.36
CA VAL A 324 -0.02 9.20 -7.37
C VAL A 324 0.47 9.79 -8.69
N VAL A 325 0.71 8.94 -9.68
CA VAL A 325 1.10 9.34 -11.04
C VAL A 325 -0.17 9.53 -11.85
N ASP A 326 -0.64 10.77 -11.93
CA ASP A 326 -1.88 11.13 -12.65
C ASP A 326 -1.60 11.28 -14.14
N LEU A 327 -2.11 10.34 -14.92
CA LEU A 327 -2.01 10.32 -16.39
C LEU A 327 -3.35 10.63 -17.06
N SER A 328 -4.36 11.11 -16.32
CA SER A 328 -5.75 11.22 -16.79
C SER A 328 -5.90 12.02 -18.09
N ARG A 329 -5.09 13.06 -18.29
CA ARG A 329 -5.13 13.92 -19.49
C ARG A 329 -4.15 13.51 -20.57
N VAL A 330 -3.27 12.57 -20.31
CA VAL A 330 -2.30 12.07 -21.30
C VAL A 330 -3.02 11.21 -22.34
N PRO A 331 -2.75 11.37 -23.65
CA PRO A 331 -3.32 10.51 -24.70
C PRO A 331 -2.98 9.03 -24.49
N PHE A 332 -3.91 8.13 -24.83
CA PHE A 332 -3.79 6.69 -24.53
C PHE A 332 -2.48 6.06 -25.05
N GLN A 333 -2.09 6.35 -26.28
CA GLN A 333 -0.86 5.81 -26.86
C GLN A 333 0.38 6.26 -26.09
N GLN A 334 0.43 7.53 -25.67
CA GLN A 334 1.53 8.07 -24.86
C GLN A 334 1.54 7.46 -23.44
N LYS A 335 0.36 7.17 -22.84
CA LYS A 335 0.29 6.43 -21.56
C LYS A 335 0.99 5.08 -21.68
N ARG A 336 0.72 4.30 -22.75
CA ARG A 336 1.34 2.99 -22.98
C ARG A 336 2.86 3.10 -23.12
N GLU A 337 3.33 4.00 -23.96
CA GLU A 337 4.77 4.23 -24.18
C GLU A 337 5.47 4.64 -22.87
N TYR A 338 4.84 5.54 -22.13
CA TYR A 338 5.36 6.00 -20.85
C TYR A 338 5.44 4.88 -19.81
N LEU A 339 4.42 4.05 -19.68
CA LEU A 339 4.40 2.94 -18.72
C LEU A 339 5.39 1.84 -19.08
N ASN A 340 5.69 1.61 -20.35
CA ASN A 340 6.74 0.70 -20.78
C ASN A 340 8.13 1.13 -20.31
N SER A 341 8.34 2.41 -19.99
CA SER A 341 9.59 2.91 -19.39
C SER A 341 9.49 3.05 -17.87
N LEU A 342 8.34 3.49 -17.35
CA LEU A 342 8.11 3.72 -15.92
C LEU A 342 8.15 2.42 -15.11
N LEU A 343 7.44 1.38 -15.53
CA LEU A 343 7.33 0.15 -14.77
C LEU A 343 8.69 -0.57 -14.58
N PRO A 344 9.55 -0.74 -15.60
CA PRO A 344 10.90 -1.28 -15.40
C PRO A 344 11.78 -0.40 -14.51
N MET A 345 11.66 0.92 -14.59
CA MET A 345 12.37 1.85 -13.72
C MET A 345 11.96 1.65 -12.26
N LEU A 346 10.66 1.58 -11.97
CA LEU A 346 10.14 1.28 -10.64
C LEU A 346 10.61 -0.08 -10.13
N ALA A 347 10.56 -1.13 -10.96
CA ALA A 347 11.03 -2.47 -10.62
C ALA A 347 12.53 -2.46 -10.29
N SER A 348 13.35 -1.79 -11.09
CA SER A 348 14.80 -1.66 -10.86
C SER A 348 15.10 -0.89 -9.57
N HIS A 349 14.43 0.24 -9.35
CA HIS A 349 14.59 1.03 -8.14
C HIS A 349 14.18 0.23 -6.89
N ARG A 350 13.10 -0.52 -6.97
CA ARG A 350 12.61 -1.39 -5.91
C ARG A 350 13.58 -2.52 -5.57
N ARG A 351 14.23 -3.12 -6.56
CA ARG A 351 15.31 -4.10 -6.35
C ARG A 351 16.52 -3.48 -5.66
N SER A 352 16.88 -2.25 -5.97
CA SER A 352 18.04 -1.58 -5.40
C SER A 352 17.78 -1.05 -3.99
N THR A 353 16.67 -0.36 -3.74
CA THR A 353 16.38 0.36 -2.49
C THR A 353 15.33 -0.31 -1.60
N GLY A 354 14.42 -1.08 -2.17
CA GLY A 354 13.22 -1.60 -1.49
C GLY A 354 12.00 -0.67 -1.61
N LEU A 355 12.11 0.44 -2.33
CA LEU A 355 11.05 1.43 -2.55
C LEU A 355 10.58 1.46 -4.01
N PRO A 356 9.31 1.69 -4.25
CA PRO A 356 8.20 1.77 -3.29
C PRO A 356 7.86 0.39 -2.69
N HIS A 357 7.22 0.38 -1.53
CA HIS A 357 6.83 -0.87 -0.88
C HIS A 357 5.69 -1.57 -1.61
N ALA A 358 4.70 -0.80 -2.07
CA ALA A 358 3.57 -1.28 -2.84
C ALA A 358 3.38 -0.47 -4.12
N ILE A 359 3.00 -1.14 -5.20
CA ILE A 359 2.70 -0.52 -6.50
C ILE A 359 1.28 -0.90 -6.89
N VAL A 360 0.44 0.10 -7.10
CA VAL A 360 -0.94 -0.04 -7.55
C VAL A 360 -1.00 0.40 -9.02
N ILE A 361 -1.55 -0.43 -9.89
CA ILE A 361 -1.71 -0.11 -11.32
C ILE A 361 -3.20 -0.21 -11.63
N ASP A 362 -3.83 0.96 -11.82
CA ASP A 362 -5.23 0.99 -12.24
C ASP A 362 -5.35 0.79 -13.74
N GLU A 363 -6.50 0.29 -14.17
CA GLU A 363 -6.82 -0.12 -15.54
C GLU A 363 -5.71 -0.98 -16.18
N ALA A 364 -5.20 -1.93 -15.41
CA ALA A 364 -4.04 -2.76 -15.75
C ALA A 364 -4.16 -3.47 -17.12
N HIS A 365 -5.38 -3.79 -17.57
CA HIS A 365 -5.64 -4.40 -18.87
C HIS A 365 -5.23 -3.52 -20.07
N TYR A 366 -5.07 -2.21 -19.90
CA TYR A 366 -4.56 -1.33 -20.96
C TYR A 366 -3.07 -1.56 -21.26
N PHE A 367 -2.30 -2.04 -20.28
CA PHE A 367 -0.84 -2.00 -20.32
C PHE A 367 -0.20 -3.37 -20.16
N LEU A 368 -0.91 -4.33 -19.55
CA LEU A 368 -0.36 -5.61 -19.11
C LEU A 368 -1.00 -6.80 -19.86
N ASN A 369 -1.24 -6.62 -21.15
CA ASN A 369 -1.83 -7.62 -22.04
C ASN A 369 -0.83 -8.27 -23.01
N GLU A 370 0.43 -7.80 -23.04
CA GLU A 370 1.45 -8.27 -23.98
C GLU A 370 2.38 -9.34 -23.35
N PRO A 371 3.03 -10.21 -24.15
CA PRO A 371 3.88 -11.29 -23.66
C PRO A 371 5.09 -10.85 -22.82
N ASN A 372 5.55 -9.62 -22.93
CA ASN A 372 6.68 -9.05 -22.20
C ASN A 372 6.32 -8.56 -20.79
N VAL A 373 5.09 -8.77 -20.34
CA VAL A 373 4.55 -8.23 -19.08
C VAL A 373 5.38 -8.60 -17.86
N LEU A 374 5.94 -9.80 -17.79
CA LEU A 374 6.80 -10.24 -16.68
C LEU A 374 8.17 -9.53 -16.65
N GLN A 375 8.56 -8.86 -17.75
CA GLN A 375 9.76 -8.01 -17.78
C GLN A 375 9.48 -6.60 -17.25
N LEU A 376 8.22 -6.17 -17.28
CA LEU A 376 7.79 -4.86 -16.79
C LEU A 376 7.65 -4.83 -15.26
N LEU A 377 7.35 -5.97 -14.64
CA LEU A 377 7.04 -6.09 -13.22
C LEU A 377 8.06 -6.98 -12.50
N ASP A 378 8.38 -6.66 -11.25
CA ASP A 378 9.17 -7.52 -10.37
C ASP A 378 8.27 -8.21 -9.33
N LEU A 379 7.63 -9.28 -9.73
CA LEU A 379 6.70 -10.02 -8.88
C LEU A 379 7.39 -10.77 -7.73
N ASP A 380 8.70 -10.99 -7.79
CA ASP A 380 9.45 -11.68 -6.72
C ASP A 380 9.41 -10.96 -5.37
N LEU A 381 9.26 -9.63 -5.39
CA LEU A 381 9.14 -8.84 -4.18
C LEU A 381 7.70 -8.74 -3.66
N GLY A 382 6.71 -9.17 -4.44
CA GLY A 382 5.28 -9.08 -4.12
C GLY A 382 4.76 -7.66 -3.94
N ALA A 383 3.54 -7.49 -3.41
CA ALA A 383 2.89 -6.21 -3.13
C ALA A 383 2.60 -5.34 -4.37
N TYR A 384 2.33 -5.98 -5.50
CA TYR A 384 1.60 -5.36 -6.59
C TYR A 384 0.10 -5.48 -6.36
N SER A 385 -0.64 -4.42 -6.66
CA SER A 385 -2.09 -4.42 -6.69
C SER A 385 -2.55 -3.99 -8.07
N LEU A 386 -3.01 -4.94 -8.88
CA LEU A 386 -3.55 -4.67 -10.21
C LEU A 386 -5.06 -4.48 -10.14
N VAL A 387 -5.54 -3.42 -10.77
CA VAL A 387 -6.98 -3.08 -10.79
C VAL A 387 -7.47 -3.13 -12.22
N THR A 388 -8.57 -3.86 -12.47
CA THR A 388 -9.12 -3.99 -13.82
C THR A 388 -10.60 -4.32 -13.81
N TYR A 389 -11.35 -3.86 -14.80
CA TYR A 389 -12.70 -4.35 -15.06
C TYR A 389 -12.75 -5.42 -16.16
N ARG A 390 -11.59 -5.70 -16.81
CA ARG A 390 -11.42 -6.74 -17.84
C ARG A 390 -10.29 -7.69 -17.48
N PRO A 391 -10.48 -8.55 -16.48
CA PRO A 391 -9.47 -9.53 -16.10
C PRO A 391 -9.15 -10.53 -17.23
N SER A 392 -10.09 -10.77 -18.17
CA SER A 392 -9.88 -11.58 -19.37
C SER A 392 -8.80 -11.05 -20.32
N ASP A 393 -8.55 -9.74 -20.28
CA ASP A 393 -7.59 -9.07 -21.17
C ASP A 393 -6.16 -9.01 -20.58
N LEU A 394 -5.98 -9.47 -19.33
CA LEU A 394 -4.66 -9.61 -18.73
C LEU A 394 -3.89 -10.80 -19.32
N HIS A 395 -2.57 -10.65 -19.45
CA HIS A 395 -1.74 -11.75 -19.93
C HIS A 395 -1.81 -12.98 -19.00
N ALA A 396 -1.85 -14.18 -19.56
CA ALA A 396 -2.07 -15.42 -18.83
C ALA A 396 -1.02 -15.71 -17.73
N ASP A 397 0.21 -15.24 -17.90
CA ASP A 397 1.26 -15.40 -16.90
C ASP A 397 1.01 -14.55 -15.64
N LEU A 398 0.44 -13.36 -15.78
CA LEU A 398 0.00 -12.55 -14.64
C LEU A 398 -1.14 -13.21 -13.88
N CYS A 399 -2.07 -13.83 -14.62
CA CYS A 399 -3.23 -14.49 -14.00
C CYS A 399 -2.84 -15.59 -13.01
N ARG A 400 -1.63 -16.16 -13.14
CA ARG A 400 -1.10 -17.18 -12.23
C ARG A 400 -0.34 -16.63 -11.03
N ALA A 401 0.02 -15.36 -11.05
CA ALA A 401 0.86 -14.71 -10.05
C ALA A 401 0.08 -14.18 -8.84
N PHE A 402 -1.24 -13.96 -8.98
CA PHE A 402 -2.03 -13.40 -7.90
C PHE A 402 -2.29 -14.39 -6.77
N ASP A 403 -2.02 -13.92 -5.56
CA ASP A 403 -2.29 -14.65 -4.31
C ASP A 403 -3.67 -14.33 -3.75
N ILE A 404 -4.15 -13.11 -4.01
CA ILE A 404 -5.41 -12.57 -3.48
C ILE A 404 -6.19 -11.96 -4.64
N ILE A 405 -7.42 -12.42 -4.82
CA ILE A 405 -8.34 -11.88 -5.82
C ILE A 405 -9.55 -11.30 -5.10
N VAL A 406 -9.70 -9.98 -5.17
CA VAL A 406 -10.86 -9.25 -4.66
C VAL A 406 -11.76 -8.90 -5.84
N THR A 407 -13.01 -9.32 -5.81
CA THR A 407 -13.99 -8.97 -6.84
C THR A 407 -15.15 -8.19 -6.27
N THR A 408 -15.57 -7.15 -6.98
CA THR A 408 -16.89 -6.52 -6.80
C THR A 408 -17.87 -7.10 -7.81
N ARG A 409 -19.12 -6.65 -7.82
CA ARG A 409 -20.12 -7.16 -8.77
C ARG A 409 -19.62 -7.14 -10.22
N MET A 410 -19.82 -8.22 -10.94
CA MET A 410 -19.46 -8.38 -12.34
C MET A 410 -20.54 -9.14 -13.09
N SER A 411 -20.84 -8.74 -14.32
CA SER A 411 -21.86 -9.36 -15.16
C SER A 411 -21.33 -9.87 -16.51
N ASP A 412 -20.09 -9.51 -16.87
CA ASP A 412 -19.46 -9.98 -18.11
C ASP A 412 -19.03 -11.45 -17.98
N PRO A 413 -19.60 -12.38 -18.79
CA PRO A 413 -19.32 -13.81 -18.69
C PRO A 413 -17.84 -14.17 -18.89
N GLN A 414 -17.14 -13.51 -19.82
CA GLN A 414 -15.74 -13.80 -20.11
C GLN A 414 -14.83 -13.41 -18.95
N SER A 415 -15.09 -12.24 -18.36
CA SER A 415 -14.36 -11.77 -17.18
C SER A 415 -14.62 -12.65 -15.96
N ILE A 416 -15.85 -13.11 -15.75
CA ILE A 416 -16.19 -14.04 -14.67
C ILE A 416 -15.44 -15.37 -14.86
N GLU A 417 -15.43 -15.93 -16.07
CA GLU A 417 -14.69 -17.16 -16.36
C GLU A 417 -13.18 -17.01 -16.13
N ALA A 418 -12.62 -15.87 -16.53
CA ALA A 418 -11.22 -15.58 -16.29
C ALA A 418 -10.86 -15.60 -14.79
N ILE A 419 -11.64 -14.92 -13.93
CA ILE A 419 -11.36 -14.92 -12.48
C ILE A 419 -11.65 -16.25 -11.80
N LEU A 420 -12.63 -17.01 -12.28
CA LEU A 420 -12.87 -18.38 -11.82
C LEU A 420 -11.69 -19.32 -12.14
N ALA A 421 -11.13 -19.21 -13.33
CA ALA A 421 -9.94 -19.94 -13.72
C ALA A 421 -8.71 -19.58 -12.86
N MET A 422 -8.56 -18.30 -12.47
CA MET A 422 -7.50 -17.84 -11.58
C MET A 422 -7.66 -18.34 -10.15
N SER A 423 -8.89 -18.46 -9.66
CA SER A 423 -9.19 -18.78 -8.24
C SER A 423 -8.89 -20.23 -7.83
N ARG A 424 -8.48 -21.10 -8.75
CA ARG A 424 -8.20 -22.52 -8.50
C ARG A 424 -9.34 -23.27 -7.79
N CYS A 425 -10.59 -22.80 -7.91
CA CYS A 425 -11.76 -23.34 -7.24
C CYS A 425 -12.63 -24.19 -8.18
N SER A 426 -13.13 -25.32 -7.69
CA SER A 426 -14.01 -26.25 -8.45
C SER A 426 -15.50 -25.88 -8.42
N ALA A 427 -15.93 -24.91 -7.58
CA ALA A 427 -17.35 -24.55 -7.34
C ALA A 427 -17.83 -23.41 -8.27
N GLY A 428 -17.71 -23.56 -9.59
CA GLY A 428 -17.92 -22.47 -10.56
C GLY A 428 -19.32 -21.85 -10.59
N VAL A 429 -20.41 -22.63 -10.40
CA VAL A 429 -21.79 -22.13 -10.56
C VAL A 429 -22.22 -21.25 -9.38
N GLU A 430 -21.96 -21.68 -8.15
CA GLU A 430 -22.30 -20.92 -6.94
C GLU A 430 -21.49 -19.61 -6.87
N LEU A 431 -20.22 -19.67 -7.27
CA LEU A 431 -19.32 -18.54 -7.27
C LEU A 431 -19.73 -17.48 -8.31
N ARG A 432 -20.16 -17.91 -9.49
CA ARG A 432 -20.72 -17.03 -10.53
C ARG A 432 -21.95 -16.28 -10.02
N ALA A 433 -22.94 -17.02 -9.49
CA ALA A 433 -24.18 -16.44 -8.99
C ALA A 433 -23.91 -15.40 -7.87
N LEU A 434 -22.95 -15.68 -7.00
CA LEU A 434 -22.57 -14.74 -5.95
C LEU A 434 -21.95 -13.47 -6.54
N ILE A 435 -21.00 -13.57 -7.47
CA ILE A 435 -20.34 -12.42 -8.07
C ILE A 435 -21.33 -11.51 -8.81
N GLU A 436 -22.26 -12.11 -9.54
CA GLU A 436 -23.33 -11.39 -10.25
C GLU A 436 -24.33 -10.70 -9.28
N GLY A 437 -24.56 -11.33 -8.11
CA GLY A 437 -25.50 -10.87 -7.09
C GLY A 437 -24.96 -9.83 -6.09
N LEU A 438 -23.66 -9.55 -6.06
CA LEU A 438 -23.08 -8.56 -5.13
C LEU A 438 -23.73 -7.17 -5.29
N ALA A 439 -24.00 -6.48 -4.18
CA ALA A 439 -24.44 -5.09 -4.18
C ALA A 439 -23.26 -4.13 -4.49
N ILE A 440 -23.55 -2.85 -4.77
CA ILE A 440 -22.52 -1.86 -5.16
C ILE A 440 -21.42 -1.67 -4.09
N ASN A 441 -21.77 -1.83 -2.82
CA ASN A 441 -20.86 -1.68 -1.68
C ASN A 441 -20.37 -3.02 -1.12
N GLU A 442 -20.57 -4.10 -1.85
CA GLU A 442 -20.13 -5.43 -1.50
C GLU A 442 -19.02 -5.90 -2.42
N ALA A 443 -18.16 -6.74 -1.87
CA ALA A 443 -17.07 -7.39 -2.56
C ALA A 443 -16.90 -8.83 -2.02
N ALA A 444 -16.10 -9.61 -2.69
CA ALA A 444 -15.70 -10.93 -2.21
C ALA A 444 -14.22 -11.17 -2.45
N ILE A 445 -13.54 -11.82 -1.49
CA ILE A 445 -12.23 -12.42 -1.74
C ILE A 445 -12.47 -13.84 -2.24
N LEU A 446 -11.90 -14.16 -3.40
CA LEU A 446 -12.02 -15.48 -4.00
C LEU A 446 -11.21 -16.53 -3.22
N PRO A 447 -11.58 -17.81 -3.31
CA PRO A 447 -10.84 -18.89 -2.67
C PRO A 447 -9.35 -18.89 -3.05
N GLY A 448 -8.49 -18.89 -2.05
CA GLY A 448 -7.04 -18.85 -2.23
C GLY A 448 -6.30 -19.16 -0.93
N PRO A 449 -4.95 -19.07 -0.92
CA PRO A 449 -4.15 -19.39 0.25
C PRO A 449 -4.51 -18.56 1.49
N VAL A 450 -4.81 -17.27 1.30
CA VAL A 450 -5.13 -16.33 2.39
C VAL A 450 -6.51 -16.60 3.00
N THR A 451 -7.47 -17.08 2.22
CA THR A 451 -8.84 -17.40 2.69
C THR A 451 -8.99 -18.83 3.19
N GLY A 452 -7.91 -19.63 3.19
CA GLY A 452 -7.98 -21.07 3.48
C GLY A 452 -8.87 -21.83 2.48
N GLY A 453 -8.90 -21.40 1.23
CA GLY A 453 -9.71 -22.01 0.16
C GLY A 453 -11.20 -21.68 0.23
N LYS A 454 -11.63 -20.71 1.05
CA LYS A 454 -13.04 -20.32 1.19
C LYS A 454 -13.32 -19.01 0.46
N LEU A 455 -14.52 -18.91 -0.09
CA LEU A 455 -15.08 -17.65 -0.57
C LEU A 455 -15.45 -16.77 0.61
N LEU A 456 -15.03 -15.50 0.60
CA LEU A 456 -15.28 -14.57 1.69
C LEU A 456 -15.99 -13.30 1.17
N PRO A 457 -17.33 -13.29 1.14
CA PRO A 457 -18.10 -12.09 0.83
C PRO A 457 -18.09 -11.11 2.00
N PHE A 458 -18.04 -9.80 1.69
CA PHE A 458 -17.98 -8.75 2.69
C PHE A 458 -18.52 -7.42 2.16
N LYS A 459 -18.87 -6.54 3.09
CA LYS A 459 -19.24 -5.15 2.81
C LYS A 459 -17.99 -4.27 2.95
N LEU A 460 -17.72 -3.44 1.95
CA LEU A 460 -16.60 -2.50 1.94
C LEU A 460 -16.69 -1.48 3.09
N LEU A 461 -15.56 -1.18 3.72
CA LEU A 461 -15.47 -0.12 4.72
C LEU A 461 -15.55 1.28 4.07
N PRO A 462 -15.91 2.31 4.86
CA PRO A 462 -15.83 3.69 4.41
C PRO A 462 -14.37 4.12 4.21
N ARG A 463 -14.15 5.04 3.27
CA ARG A 463 -12.87 5.71 3.03
C ARG A 463 -12.75 6.97 3.87
N LEU A 464 -11.51 7.36 4.16
CA LEU A 464 -11.18 8.65 4.79
C LEU A 464 -11.15 9.78 3.74
N THR A 465 -10.62 9.48 2.54
CA THR A 465 -10.57 10.44 1.44
C THR A 465 -11.82 10.37 0.57
N GLN A 466 -12.15 11.47 -0.07
CA GLN A 466 -13.29 11.52 -0.97
C GLN A 466 -13.03 10.65 -2.22
N HIS A 467 -14.07 10.03 -2.75
CA HIS A 467 -13.98 9.34 -4.03
C HIS A 467 -14.39 10.30 -5.15
N VAL A 468 -13.44 10.64 -6.01
CA VAL A 468 -13.72 11.43 -7.22
C VAL A 468 -14.26 10.47 -8.29
N ARG A 469 -15.46 10.75 -8.77
CA ARG A 469 -16.03 10.01 -9.90
C ARG A 469 -15.65 10.75 -11.17
N HIS A 470 -14.66 10.25 -11.91
CA HIS A 470 -14.37 10.74 -13.24
C HIS A 470 -15.44 10.25 -14.22
N ARG A 471 -16.28 11.17 -14.70
CA ARG A 471 -17.40 10.85 -15.58
C ARG A 471 -16.93 10.42 -16.97
N VAL A 472 -15.78 10.95 -17.42
CA VAL A 472 -15.18 10.65 -18.73
C VAL A 472 -14.90 9.16 -18.93
N LYS A 473 -14.48 8.45 -17.87
CA LYS A 473 -14.21 7.02 -17.88
C LYS A 473 -15.38 6.18 -18.39
N TYR A 474 -16.61 6.61 -18.11
CA TYR A 474 -17.81 5.87 -18.48
C TYR A 474 -18.32 6.17 -19.87
N PHE A 475 -17.74 7.16 -20.55
CA PHE A 475 -18.10 7.51 -21.91
C PHE A 475 -17.68 6.44 -22.92
N ASP A 476 -16.53 5.79 -22.70
CA ASP A 476 -15.95 4.76 -23.57
C ASP A 476 -16.22 3.32 -23.12
N VAL A 477 -16.81 3.12 -21.95
CA VAL A 477 -17.13 1.77 -21.46
C VAL A 477 -18.11 1.09 -22.42
N SER A 478 -17.65 0.00 -23.05
CA SER A 478 -18.50 -0.83 -23.91
C SER A 478 -19.40 -1.72 -23.05
N VAL A 479 -20.69 -1.67 -23.33
CA VAL A 479 -21.68 -2.60 -22.77
C VAL A 479 -21.74 -3.86 -23.63
N GLY A 480 -22.19 -4.99 -23.04
CA GLY A 480 -22.34 -6.24 -23.78
C GLY A 480 -23.24 -6.08 -25.02
N GLU A 481 -23.00 -6.88 -26.04
CA GLU A 481 -23.77 -6.78 -27.30
C GLU A 481 -25.28 -6.80 -27.11
N GLY A 482 -25.78 -7.60 -26.17
CA GLY A 482 -27.21 -7.66 -25.83
C GLY A 482 -27.78 -6.40 -25.20
N GLN A 483 -26.93 -5.48 -24.71
CA GLN A 483 -27.30 -4.22 -24.07
C GLN A 483 -27.06 -2.99 -24.96
N GLY A 484 -26.45 -3.19 -26.13
CA GLY A 484 -26.17 -2.12 -27.09
C GLY A 484 -27.44 -1.54 -27.67
N PHE A 485 -27.44 -0.21 -27.92
CA PHE A 485 -28.55 0.48 -28.59
C PHE A 485 -28.55 0.17 -30.08
N VAL A 486 -29.64 -0.42 -30.59
CA VAL A 486 -29.82 -0.73 -32.00
C VAL A 486 -30.65 0.35 -32.67
N PHE A 487 -30.07 1.05 -33.65
CA PHE A 487 -30.79 2.04 -34.41
C PHE A 487 -31.69 1.37 -35.44
N THR A 488 -32.96 1.79 -35.48
CA THR A 488 -33.99 1.21 -36.35
C THR A 488 -34.74 2.30 -37.13
N TYR A 489 -35.09 2.00 -38.36
CA TYR A 489 -35.97 2.85 -39.20
C TYR A 489 -37.16 2.03 -39.70
N LYS A 490 -38.37 2.49 -39.42
CA LYS A 490 -39.63 1.76 -39.74
C LYS A 490 -39.63 0.29 -39.30
N GLY A 491 -39.01 0.00 -38.13
CA GLY A 491 -38.96 -1.34 -37.54
C GLY A 491 -37.81 -2.22 -38.05
N ASN A 492 -37.00 -1.80 -39.00
CA ASN A 492 -35.83 -2.51 -39.50
C ASN A 492 -34.55 -1.91 -38.94
N SER A 493 -33.57 -2.74 -38.59
CA SER A 493 -32.24 -2.26 -38.19
C SER A 493 -31.56 -1.54 -39.35
N VAL A 494 -30.94 -0.40 -39.06
CA VAL A 494 -30.14 0.35 -40.05
C VAL A 494 -28.68 -0.12 -40.10
N GLY A 495 -28.35 -1.22 -39.36
CA GLY A 495 -27.00 -1.78 -39.29
C GLY A 495 -26.09 -1.12 -38.26
N GLU A 496 -26.49 -0.01 -37.67
CA GLU A 496 -25.74 0.69 -36.63
C GLU A 496 -26.17 0.22 -35.22
N ARG A 497 -25.16 -0.03 -34.37
CA ARG A 497 -25.35 -0.37 -32.98
C ARG A 497 -24.35 0.43 -32.14
N ALA A 498 -24.80 1.05 -31.06
CA ALA A 498 -23.96 1.71 -30.09
C ALA A 498 -23.83 0.85 -28.81
N CYS A 499 -22.62 0.34 -28.56
CA CYS A 499 -22.30 -0.38 -27.34
C CYS A 499 -21.56 0.51 -26.30
N SER A 500 -21.33 1.79 -26.58
CA SER A 500 -20.80 2.78 -25.63
C SER A 500 -21.45 4.14 -25.87
N LEU A 501 -21.31 5.05 -24.92
CA LEU A 501 -21.80 6.43 -25.11
C LEU A 501 -21.02 7.16 -26.20
N ARG A 502 -19.72 6.83 -26.42
CA ARG A 502 -18.96 7.34 -27.58
C ARG A 502 -19.60 6.90 -28.89
N GLN A 503 -19.86 5.60 -29.06
CA GLN A 503 -20.49 5.07 -30.25
C GLN A 503 -21.91 5.65 -30.44
N PHE A 504 -22.62 5.87 -29.33
CA PHE A 504 -23.93 6.52 -29.36
C PHE A 504 -23.84 7.97 -29.93
N VAL A 505 -22.90 8.78 -29.43
CA VAL A 505 -22.68 10.14 -29.91
C VAL A 505 -22.26 10.13 -31.40
N CYS A 506 -21.40 9.20 -31.80
CA CYS A 506 -20.99 9.05 -33.22
C CYS A 506 -22.21 8.72 -34.09
N ALA A 507 -22.99 7.71 -33.73
CA ALA A 507 -24.17 7.31 -34.47
C ALA A 507 -25.22 8.42 -34.54
N VAL A 508 -25.51 9.10 -33.43
CA VAL A 508 -26.45 10.23 -33.40
C VAL A 508 -26.00 11.38 -34.29
N THR A 509 -24.70 11.63 -34.40
CA THR A 509 -24.19 12.72 -35.27
C THR A 509 -24.14 12.37 -36.76
N SER A 510 -24.04 11.08 -37.11
CA SER A 510 -23.90 10.59 -38.50
C SER A 510 -25.20 10.12 -39.14
N LEU A 511 -26.14 9.58 -38.35
CA LEU A 511 -27.39 9.01 -38.88
C LEU A 511 -28.38 10.06 -39.36
N PRO A 512 -29.27 9.72 -40.35
CA PRO A 512 -30.35 10.58 -40.81
C PRO A 512 -31.32 10.96 -39.66
N LEU A 513 -31.85 12.20 -39.71
CA LEU A 513 -32.76 12.69 -38.66
C LEU A 513 -34.01 11.82 -38.52
N GLU A 514 -34.51 11.27 -39.64
CA GLU A 514 -35.71 10.41 -39.64
C GLU A 514 -35.53 9.13 -38.80
N VAL A 515 -34.31 8.62 -38.69
CA VAL A 515 -33.98 7.48 -37.80
C VAL A 515 -34.07 7.92 -36.34
N LEU A 516 -33.45 9.05 -36.01
CA LEU A 516 -33.38 9.57 -34.65
C LEU A 516 -34.76 10.03 -34.14
N ASP A 517 -35.53 10.70 -34.96
CA ASP A 517 -36.88 11.18 -34.69
C ASP A 517 -37.82 10.03 -34.27
N GLY A 518 -37.73 8.89 -34.95
CA GLY A 518 -38.47 7.71 -34.61
C GLY A 518 -38.16 7.18 -33.20
N HIS A 519 -36.88 7.17 -32.81
CA HIS A 519 -36.46 6.77 -31.46
C HIS A 519 -36.81 7.80 -30.38
N ALA A 520 -36.64 9.09 -30.69
CA ALA A 520 -36.99 10.17 -29.77
C ALA A 520 -38.48 10.19 -29.43
N LYS A 521 -39.34 9.97 -30.44
CA LYS A 521 -40.80 9.88 -30.24
C LYS A 521 -41.21 8.74 -29.31
N ARG A 522 -40.48 7.64 -29.26
CA ARG A 522 -40.71 6.49 -28.35
C ARG A 522 -40.03 6.62 -27.02
N GLY A 523 -39.14 7.59 -26.81
CA GLY A 523 -38.34 7.76 -25.59
C GLY A 523 -37.29 6.65 -25.43
N ASP A 524 -36.79 6.12 -26.54
CA ASP A 524 -35.87 4.97 -26.52
C ASP A 524 -34.49 5.38 -25.98
N PHE A 525 -34.01 6.61 -26.26
CA PHE A 525 -32.70 7.09 -25.83
C PHE A 525 -32.62 7.26 -24.32
N SER A 526 -33.59 7.96 -23.74
CA SER A 526 -33.63 8.17 -22.28
C SER A 526 -33.81 6.86 -21.52
N ARG A 527 -34.57 5.92 -22.08
CA ARG A 527 -34.78 4.57 -21.50
C ARG A 527 -33.48 3.78 -21.53
N TRP A 528 -32.80 3.71 -22.67
CA TRP A 528 -31.53 3.00 -22.79
C TRP A 528 -30.46 3.55 -21.84
N ILE A 529 -30.31 4.86 -21.75
CA ILE A 529 -29.38 5.51 -20.81
C ILE A 529 -29.70 5.13 -19.35
N LEU A 530 -31.01 5.08 -19.00
CA LEU A 530 -31.42 4.72 -17.67
C LEU A 530 -31.17 3.23 -17.34
N GLU A 531 -31.57 2.35 -18.25
CA GLU A 531 -31.53 0.90 -18.01
C GLU A 531 -30.12 0.34 -18.07
N VAL A 532 -29.28 0.81 -19.01
CA VAL A 532 -27.95 0.27 -19.26
C VAL A 532 -26.87 1.00 -18.47
N PHE A 533 -26.85 2.33 -18.47
CA PHE A 533 -25.84 3.13 -17.78
C PHE A 533 -26.26 3.58 -16.38
N ARG A 534 -27.56 3.48 -16.05
CA ARG A 534 -28.14 3.96 -14.77
C ARG A 534 -27.80 5.42 -14.47
N ASP A 535 -27.54 6.22 -15.50
CA ASP A 535 -27.30 7.65 -15.36
C ASP A 535 -28.62 8.43 -15.33
N HIS A 536 -29.26 8.46 -14.15
CA HIS A 536 -30.52 9.15 -13.92
C HIS A 536 -30.51 10.62 -14.34
N PRO A 537 -29.45 11.43 -14.04
CA PRO A 537 -29.39 12.81 -14.46
C PRO A 537 -29.36 12.99 -15.98
N LEU A 538 -28.54 12.18 -16.69
CA LEU A 538 -28.48 12.23 -18.15
C LEU A 538 -29.79 11.76 -18.78
N SER A 539 -30.33 10.64 -18.32
CA SER A 539 -31.61 10.12 -18.79
C SER A 539 -32.74 11.15 -18.66
N SER A 540 -32.81 11.84 -17.50
CA SER A 540 -33.82 12.90 -17.27
C SER A 540 -33.68 14.07 -18.24
N ARG A 541 -32.42 14.50 -18.54
CA ARG A 541 -32.15 15.58 -19.51
C ARG A 541 -32.49 15.15 -20.94
N ILE A 542 -32.12 13.94 -21.34
CA ILE A 542 -32.46 13.38 -22.65
C ILE A 542 -33.97 13.25 -22.82
N ARG A 543 -34.69 12.79 -21.79
CA ARG A 543 -36.17 12.71 -21.82
C ARG A 543 -36.83 14.07 -22.09
N LYS A 544 -36.29 15.14 -21.50
CA LYS A 544 -36.78 16.50 -21.79
C LYS A 544 -36.56 16.89 -23.24
N VAL A 545 -35.40 16.52 -23.83
CA VAL A 545 -35.12 16.76 -25.24
C VAL A 545 -36.06 15.96 -26.13
N GLU A 546 -36.34 14.69 -25.83
CA GLU A 546 -37.29 13.83 -26.53
C GLU A 546 -38.73 14.39 -26.45
N GLU A 547 -39.13 14.99 -25.32
CA GLU A 547 -40.42 15.66 -25.14
C GLU A 547 -40.53 16.95 -25.95
N GLN A 548 -39.45 17.78 -25.95
CA GLN A 548 -39.38 19.03 -26.70
C GLN A 548 -39.36 18.77 -28.21
N ASP A 549 -38.69 17.70 -28.65
CA ASP A 549 -38.67 17.28 -30.05
C ASP A 549 -40.07 16.87 -30.53
N ARG A 550 -40.82 16.11 -29.72
CA ARG A 550 -42.23 15.78 -30.00
C ARG A 550 -43.14 16.99 -30.16
N LEU A 551 -42.82 18.09 -29.47
CA LEU A 551 -43.54 19.36 -29.54
C LEU A 551 -43.02 20.27 -30.70
N GLY A 552 -42.04 19.83 -31.45
CA GLY A 552 -41.44 20.62 -32.53
C GLY A 552 -40.58 21.80 -32.06
N HIS A 553 -40.11 21.78 -30.81
CA HIS A 553 -39.29 22.86 -30.23
C HIS A 553 -37.80 22.67 -30.44
N ILE A 554 -37.34 21.52 -30.93
CA ILE A 554 -35.93 21.21 -31.17
C ILE A 554 -35.61 21.48 -32.66
N ARG A 555 -34.59 22.32 -32.91
CA ARG A 555 -34.12 22.62 -34.29
C ARG A 555 -33.21 21.55 -34.85
N ASP A 556 -32.36 20.99 -33.98
CA ASP A 556 -31.40 19.93 -34.32
C ASP A 556 -31.29 18.94 -33.19
N LEU A 557 -31.96 17.80 -33.34
CA LEU A 557 -31.98 16.72 -32.37
C LEU A 557 -30.60 16.09 -32.21
N ARG A 558 -29.79 15.99 -33.27
CA ARG A 558 -28.42 15.46 -33.23
C ARG A 558 -27.55 16.28 -32.29
N TYR A 559 -27.54 17.58 -32.50
CA TYR A 559 -26.77 18.52 -31.70
C TYR A 559 -27.22 18.49 -30.23
N ALA A 560 -28.52 18.50 -30.00
CA ALA A 560 -29.07 18.49 -28.64
C ALA A 560 -28.67 17.22 -27.85
N LEU A 561 -28.82 16.04 -28.44
CA LEU A 561 -28.45 14.78 -27.82
C LEU A 561 -26.93 14.67 -27.57
N ALA A 562 -26.11 14.98 -28.63
CA ALA A 562 -24.66 14.92 -28.52
C ALA A 562 -24.12 15.91 -27.46
N THR A 563 -24.68 17.12 -27.41
CA THR A 563 -24.29 18.14 -26.42
C THR A 563 -24.58 17.69 -24.99
N LEU A 564 -25.77 17.14 -24.72
CA LEU A 564 -26.12 16.65 -23.40
C LEU A 564 -25.15 15.57 -22.89
N VAL A 565 -24.79 14.63 -23.76
CA VAL A 565 -23.85 13.56 -23.40
C VAL A 565 -22.46 14.16 -23.18
N ARG A 566 -21.97 15.05 -24.04
CA ARG A 566 -20.68 15.72 -23.91
C ARG A 566 -20.57 16.54 -22.62
N GLU A 567 -21.57 17.39 -22.33
CA GLU A 567 -21.62 18.16 -21.09
C GLU A 567 -21.67 17.28 -19.84
N ARG A 568 -22.38 16.17 -19.91
CA ARG A 568 -22.52 15.24 -18.77
C ARG A 568 -21.19 14.58 -18.42
N TYR A 569 -20.34 14.34 -19.41
CA TYR A 569 -19.07 13.64 -19.29
C TYR A 569 -17.85 14.57 -19.48
N ASP A 570 -18.05 15.90 -19.42
CA ASP A 570 -17.01 16.95 -19.50
C ASP A 570 -16.07 16.81 -20.73
N LEU A 571 -16.64 16.43 -21.88
CA LEU A 571 -15.88 16.22 -23.09
C LEU A 571 -15.62 17.55 -23.84
N PRO A 572 -14.40 17.77 -24.38
CA PRO A 572 -14.12 18.95 -25.15
C PRO A 572 -14.95 19.00 -26.43
N PRO A 573 -15.26 20.22 -26.97
CA PRO A 573 -16.09 20.39 -28.17
C PRO A 573 -15.52 19.74 -29.45
N SER A 574 -14.22 19.44 -29.46
CA SER A 574 -13.43 19.04 -30.62
C SER A 574 -13.09 17.55 -30.72
N ILE A 575 -13.84 16.65 -30.09
CA ILE A 575 -13.68 15.23 -30.45
C ILE A 575 -14.36 15.00 -31.80
N ASN A 576 -13.68 15.43 -32.88
CA ASN A 576 -13.90 14.91 -34.19
C ASN A 576 -13.40 13.48 -34.23
N VAL A 577 -14.29 12.55 -34.48
CA VAL A 577 -13.96 11.15 -34.72
C VAL A 577 -13.19 11.07 -36.01
N PRO A 578 -11.97 10.50 -36.07
CA PRO A 578 -11.39 10.10 -37.34
C PRO A 578 -12.29 9.00 -37.92
N GLY A 579 -12.56 9.12 -39.24
CA GLY A 579 -13.31 8.16 -40.02
C GLY A 579 -12.66 6.77 -40.08
#